data_9c009259ac252208790ab78f3205e5d7
#
_entry.id   9c009259ac252208790ab78f3205e5d7
#
_cell.length_a   1.000
_cell.length_b   1.000
_cell.length_c   1.000
_cell.angle_alpha   90.00
_cell.angle_beta   90.00
_cell.angle_gamma   90.00
#
_symmetry.space_group_name_H-M   'P 1'
#
loop_
_entity.id
_entity.type
_entity.pdbx_description
1 polymer ?
#
loop_
_entity_poly.entity_id
_entity_poly.type
_entity_poly.pdbx_seq_one_letter_code
_entity_poly.pdbx_strand_id
1 'polypeptide(L)'
;VSVLTAMALMRYVTPKEIKENLLEQFQIFKSKHNWAMTWLYVMTFGSFIGFSGAFPLLIINTFNTVRADAAGAPLAEGAWFANPDPINAFAFAWLGPLVGSLIRPVGGWMSDKWGGARVTHWDTMAMIAVTIGVSIFIIFARSSPTPEQYFAPFLILFLLLFTTTGIGNGSTFRMVPIIFEREQAGPVLGWISAIAAYGAFLIPAIF
;
A
#
# COMPACT_ATOMS: atom_id res chain seq x y z
N VAL A 1 3.94 -24.86 -10.44
CA VAL A 1 2.59 -25.22 -10.95
C VAL A 1 2.07 -24.11 -11.85
N SER A 2 1.97 -22.81 -11.41
CA SER A 2 1.41 -21.72 -12.22
C SER A 2 2.11 -21.49 -13.57
N VAL A 3 3.44 -21.59 -13.64
CA VAL A 3 4.19 -21.44 -14.90
C VAL A 3 3.84 -22.55 -15.88
N LEU A 4 3.81 -23.80 -15.43
CA LEU A 4 3.45 -24.96 -16.27
C LEU A 4 1.99 -24.87 -16.76
N THR A 5 1.08 -24.43 -15.89
CA THR A 5 -0.32 -24.21 -16.25
C THR A 5 -0.46 -23.10 -17.30
N ALA A 6 0.26 -21.99 -17.11
CA ALA A 6 0.27 -20.90 -18.08
C ALA A 6 0.83 -21.35 -19.44
N MET A 7 1.94 -22.09 -19.45
CA MET A 7 2.53 -22.62 -20.68
C MET A 7 1.61 -23.64 -21.41
N ALA A 8 0.82 -24.41 -20.66
CA ALA A 8 -0.08 -25.41 -21.22
C ALA A 8 -1.40 -24.80 -21.74
N LEU A 9 -1.92 -23.76 -21.09
CA LEU A 9 -3.25 -23.22 -21.36
C LEU A 9 -3.25 -21.90 -22.13
N MET A 10 -2.17 -21.12 -22.05
CA MET A 10 -2.10 -19.82 -22.71
C MET A 10 -1.47 -19.94 -24.10
N ARG A 11 -2.18 -19.55 -25.14
CA ARG A 11 -1.59 -19.34 -26.45
C ARG A 11 -0.71 -18.09 -26.38
N TYR A 12 0.55 -18.23 -26.76
CA TYR A 12 1.45 -17.10 -27.01
C TYR A 12 1.00 -16.36 -28.27
N VAL A 13 0.06 -15.45 -28.09
CA VAL A 13 -0.28 -14.46 -29.11
C VAL A 13 0.48 -13.19 -28.78
N THR A 14 1.63 -13.00 -29.40
CA THR A 14 2.28 -11.67 -29.41
C THR A 14 1.48 -10.78 -30.36
N PRO A 15 0.82 -9.73 -29.87
CA PRO A 15 0.21 -8.72 -30.73
C PRO A 15 1.30 -8.17 -31.69
N LYS A 16 0.95 -7.94 -32.95
CA LYS A 16 1.89 -7.39 -33.94
C LYS A 16 2.48 -6.05 -33.51
N GLU A 17 1.77 -5.34 -32.65
CA GLU A 17 2.11 -4.04 -32.06
C GLU A 17 3.29 -4.08 -31.07
N ILE A 18 3.62 -5.27 -30.50
CA ILE A 18 4.77 -5.41 -29.56
C ILE A 18 6.12 -5.52 -30.27
N LYS A 19 6.14 -5.65 -31.60
CA LYS A 19 7.38 -5.69 -32.39
C LYS A 19 8.05 -4.34 -32.61
N GLU A 20 7.51 -3.27 -32.03
CA GLU A 20 8.07 -1.93 -32.15
C GLU A 20 9.38 -1.79 -31.37
N ASN A 21 10.28 -0.96 -31.91
CA ASN A 21 11.62 -0.71 -31.38
C ASN A 21 11.56 -0.37 -29.87
N LEU A 22 12.40 -1.01 -29.07
CA LEU A 22 12.59 -0.67 -27.66
C LEU A 22 12.78 0.85 -27.43
N LEU A 23 13.41 1.55 -28.39
CA LEU A 23 13.61 2.99 -28.32
C LEU A 23 12.30 3.79 -28.37
N GLU A 24 11.26 3.29 -29.03
CA GLU A 24 9.94 3.94 -29.09
C GLU A 24 9.22 3.83 -27.73
N GLN A 25 9.43 2.74 -27.00
CA GLN A 25 8.89 2.58 -25.66
C GLN A 25 9.44 3.62 -24.67
N PHE A 26 10.66 4.14 -24.88
CA PHE A 26 11.22 5.23 -24.07
C PHE A 26 10.56 6.59 -24.28
N GLN A 27 9.71 6.75 -25.29
CA GLN A 27 8.97 7.99 -25.52
C GLN A 27 8.01 8.31 -24.36
N ILE A 28 7.56 7.32 -23.58
CA ILE A 28 6.72 7.51 -22.39
C ILE A 28 7.36 8.49 -21.39
N PHE A 29 8.68 8.56 -21.30
CA PHE A 29 9.39 9.46 -20.38
C PHE A 29 9.29 10.94 -20.74
N LYS A 30 8.92 11.27 -21.98
CA LYS A 30 8.68 12.64 -22.42
C LYS A 30 7.31 13.16 -21.95
N SER A 31 6.39 12.27 -21.60
CA SER A 31 5.04 12.62 -21.17
C SER A 31 5.03 13.05 -19.70
N LYS A 32 4.53 14.26 -19.42
CA LYS A 32 4.28 14.74 -18.04
C LYS A 32 3.26 13.85 -17.31
N HIS A 33 2.31 13.28 -18.04
CA HIS A 33 1.30 12.38 -17.49
C HIS A 33 1.91 11.09 -16.96
N ASN A 34 2.97 10.57 -17.61
CA ASN A 34 3.68 9.38 -17.11
C ASN A 34 4.28 9.63 -15.73
N TRP A 35 4.93 10.77 -15.51
CA TRP A 35 5.50 11.12 -14.20
C TRP A 35 4.44 11.35 -13.13
N ALA A 36 3.34 12.00 -13.48
CA ALA A 36 2.20 12.17 -12.57
C ALA A 36 1.60 10.81 -12.17
N MET A 37 1.38 9.92 -13.14
CA MET A 37 0.87 8.57 -12.88
C MET A 37 1.87 7.73 -12.07
N THR A 38 3.17 7.87 -12.33
CA THR A 38 4.22 7.22 -11.53
C THR A 38 4.11 7.64 -10.06
N TRP A 39 4.01 8.93 -9.78
CA TRP A 39 3.86 9.45 -8.42
C TRP A 39 2.59 8.93 -7.74
N LEU A 40 1.44 9.02 -8.41
CA LEU A 40 0.17 8.54 -7.89
C LEU A 40 0.20 7.02 -7.61
N TYR A 41 0.88 6.25 -8.47
CA TYR A 41 0.95 4.81 -8.30
C TYR A 41 1.93 4.40 -7.20
N VAL A 42 3.03 5.13 -7.02
CA VAL A 42 3.92 4.97 -5.86
C VAL A 42 3.15 5.25 -4.57
N MET A 43 2.37 6.33 -4.54
CA MET A 43 1.57 6.69 -3.37
C MET A 43 0.51 5.63 -3.04
N THR A 44 -0.18 5.06 -4.03
CA THR A 44 -1.27 4.10 -3.80
C THR A 44 -0.75 2.65 -3.71
N PHE A 45 -0.15 2.15 -4.76
CA PHE A 45 0.34 0.76 -4.82
C PHE A 45 1.63 0.55 -4.04
N GLY A 46 2.56 1.51 -4.09
CA GLY A 46 3.79 1.46 -3.31
C GLY A 46 3.49 1.41 -1.81
N SER A 47 2.57 2.27 -1.34
CA SER A 47 2.12 2.26 0.06
C SER A 47 1.41 0.96 0.41
N PHE A 48 0.56 0.44 -0.47
CA PHE A 48 -0.12 -0.84 -0.25
C PHE A 48 0.87 -1.99 0.01
N ILE A 49 1.88 -2.13 -0.86
CA ILE A 49 2.89 -3.19 -0.71
C ILE A 49 3.75 -2.91 0.53
N GLY A 50 4.18 -1.68 0.73
CA GLY A 50 5.01 -1.28 1.85
C GLY A 50 4.34 -1.52 3.19
N PHE A 51 3.09 -1.10 3.35
CA PHE A 51 2.31 -1.38 4.56
C PHE A 51 2.04 -2.87 4.77
N SER A 52 1.84 -3.64 3.69
CA SER A 52 1.67 -5.09 3.81
C SER A 52 2.90 -5.76 4.43
N GLY A 53 4.10 -5.32 4.07
CA GLY A 53 5.35 -5.82 4.65
C GLY A 53 5.63 -5.28 6.05
N ALA A 54 5.33 -4.00 6.29
CA ALA A 54 5.60 -3.34 7.57
C ALA A 54 4.56 -3.66 8.66
N PHE A 55 3.35 -4.07 8.31
CA PHE A 55 2.25 -4.22 9.25
C PHE A 55 2.55 -5.15 10.44
N PRO A 56 3.06 -6.39 10.24
CA PRO A 56 3.42 -7.25 11.37
C PRO A 56 4.51 -6.64 12.25
N LEU A 57 5.52 -6.02 11.64
CA LEU A 57 6.62 -5.37 12.35
C LEU A 57 6.13 -4.18 13.17
N LEU A 58 5.22 -3.40 12.62
CA LEU A 58 4.59 -2.26 13.31
C LEU A 58 3.81 -2.70 14.55
N ILE A 59 3.04 -3.81 14.45
CA ILE A 59 2.35 -4.38 15.59
C ILE A 59 3.36 -4.81 16.67
N ILE A 60 4.41 -5.54 16.31
CA ILE A 60 5.43 -6.01 17.25
C ILE A 60 6.10 -4.83 17.95
N ASN A 61 6.56 -3.84 17.19
CA ASN A 61 7.30 -2.71 17.74
C ASN A 61 6.44 -1.74 18.55
N THR A 62 5.12 -1.71 18.32
CA THR A 62 4.22 -0.76 18.98
C THR A 62 3.50 -1.36 20.18
N PHE A 63 3.07 -2.63 20.09
CA PHE A 63 2.19 -3.24 21.08
C PHE A 63 2.85 -4.34 21.91
N ASN A 64 3.96 -4.92 21.44
CA ASN A 64 4.64 -6.01 22.15
C ASN A 64 5.84 -5.52 22.98
N THR A 65 6.06 -4.20 23.04
CA THR A 65 7.09 -3.59 23.86
C THR A 65 6.51 -2.45 24.68
N VAL A 66 6.90 -2.37 25.95
CA VAL A 66 6.49 -1.32 26.89
C VAL A 66 7.72 -0.65 27.46
N ARG A 67 7.60 0.64 27.80
CA ARG A 67 8.62 1.34 28.58
C ARG A 67 8.20 1.29 30.04
N ALA A 68 9.03 0.63 30.86
CA ALA A 68 8.81 0.54 32.30
C ALA A 68 10.15 0.57 33.06
N ASP A 69 10.10 0.82 34.34
CA ASP A 69 11.21 0.54 35.25
C ASP A 69 11.21 -0.96 35.67
N ALA A 70 12.23 -1.35 36.43
CA ALA A 70 12.33 -2.72 36.94
C ALA A 70 11.19 -3.11 37.90
N ALA A 71 10.38 -2.15 38.35
CA ALA A 71 9.21 -2.33 39.19
C ALA A 71 7.88 -2.32 38.37
N GLY A 72 7.98 -2.14 37.03
CA GLY A 72 6.83 -2.10 36.15
C GLY A 72 6.14 -0.74 36.06
N ALA A 73 6.74 0.34 36.63
CA ALA A 73 6.20 1.68 36.51
C ALA A 73 6.52 2.26 35.13
N PRO A 74 5.55 2.86 34.40
CA PRO A 74 5.77 3.42 33.09
C PRO A 74 6.75 4.60 33.14
N LEU A 75 7.76 4.59 32.27
CA LEU A 75 8.76 5.65 32.16
C LEU A 75 8.64 6.36 30.82
N ALA A 76 8.73 7.70 30.84
CA ALA A 76 8.86 8.49 29.61
C ALA A 76 10.20 8.24 28.92
N GLU A 77 11.26 7.95 29.69
CA GLU A 77 12.62 7.58 29.26
C GLU A 77 13.05 6.33 30.04
N GLY A 78 13.42 5.27 29.37
CA GLY A 78 13.84 4.04 30.02
C GLY A 78 14.05 2.87 29.06
N ALA A 79 14.43 1.73 29.58
CA ALA A 79 14.60 0.52 28.82
C ALA A 79 13.26 -0.01 28.30
N TRP A 80 13.28 -0.64 27.13
CA TRP A 80 12.13 -1.33 26.56
C TRP A 80 12.06 -2.74 27.14
N PHE A 81 10.88 -3.11 27.61
CA PHE A 81 10.57 -4.46 28.10
C PHE A 81 9.53 -5.12 27.22
N ALA A 82 9.49 -6.45 27.23
CA ALA A 82 8.42 -7.19 26.56
C ALA A 82 7.09 -6.92 27.25
N ASN A 83 6.03 -6.69 26.45
CA ASN A 83 4.68 -6.59 26.99
C ASN A 83 4.26 -7.95 27.55
N PRO A 84 3.74 -8.04 28.79
CA PRO A 84 3.19 -9.28 29.35
C PRO A 84 2.08 -9.90 28.52
N ASP A 85 1.26 -9.06 27.86
CA ASP A 85 0.14 -9.47 27.00
C ASP A 85 0.41 -9.14 25.52
N PRO A 86 1.36 -9.86 24.86
CA PRO A 86 1.77 -9.55 23.50
C PRO A 86 0.70 -9.91 22.49
N ILE A 87 0.51 -9.05 21.50
CA ILE A 87 -0.41 -9.30 20.39
C ILE A 87 0.26 -10.20 19.35
N ASN A 88 -0.43 -11.26 18.93
CA ASN A 88 0.06 -12.09 17.83
C ASN A 88 -0.07 -11.35 16.49
N ALA A 89 0.97 -10.64 16.08
CA ALA A 89 1.00 -9.84 14.86
C ALA A 89 0.68 -10.67 13.60
N PHE A 90 1.13 -11.91 13.54
CA PHE A 90 0.93 -12.77 12.38
C PHE A 90 -0.51 -13.24 12.23
N ALA A 91 -1.29 -13.26 13.31
CA ALA A 91 -2.73 -13.56 13.24
C ALA A 91 -3.50 -12.48 12.44
N PHE A 92 -3.00 -11.26 12.40
CA PHE A 92 -3.62 -10.10 11.74
C PHE A 92 -2.93 -9.70 10.43
N ALA A 93 -1.73 -10.20 10.15
CA ALA A 93 -0.89 -9.77 9.02
C ALA A 93 -1.57 -9.87 7.64
N TRP A 94 -2.43 -10.85 7.45
CA TRP A 94 -3.15 -11.12 6.19
C TRP A 94 -4.35 -10.20 5.95
N LEU A 95 -4.92 -9.59 7.02
CA LEU A 95 -6.17 -8.80 6.94
C LEU A 95 -6.00 -7.56 6.06
N GLY A 96 -4.92 -6.82 6.23
CA GLY A 96 -4.66 -5.62 5.47
C GLY A 96 -4.56 -5.89 3.96
N PRO A 97 -3.64 -6.77 3.51
CA PRO A 97 -3.54 -7.17 2.12
C PRO A 97 -4.84 -7.73 1.54
N LEU A 98 -5.61 -8.48 2.32
CA LEU A 98 -6.90 -9.00 1.89
C LEU A 98 -7.89 -7.87 1.61
N VAL A 99 -8.13 -6.98 2.60
CA VAL A 99 -9.07 -5.86 2.46
C VAL A 99 -8.67 -4.95 1.30
N GLY A 100 -7.40 -4.55 1.24
CA GLY A 100 -6.92 -3.67 0.17
C GLY A 100 -6.98 -4.31 -1.21
N SER A 101 -6.78 -5.63 -1.33
CA SER A 101 -6.91 -6.33 -2.61
C SER A 101 -8.36 -6.45 -3.06
N LEU A 102 -9.28 -6.78 -2.15
CA LEU A 102 -10.70 -6.95 -2.47
C LEU A 102 -11.38 -5.63 -2.84
N ILE A 103 -10.93 -4.50 -2.33
CA ILE A 103 -11.52 -3.19 -2.61
C ILE A 103 -11.07 -2.58 -3.94
N ARG A 104 -9.99 -3.06 -4.57
CA ARG A 104 -9.46 -2.51 -5.83
C ARG A 104 -10.50 -2.44 -6.96
N PRO A 105 -11.31 -3.48 -7.22
CA PRO A 105 -12.36 -3.41 -8.24
C PRO A 105 -13.36 -2.28 -7.98
N VAL A 106 -13.66 -2.00 -6.70
CA VAL A 106 -14.53 -0.88 -6.31
C VAL A 106 -13.89 0.45 -6.67
N GLY A 107 -12.59 0.63 -6.43
CA GLY A 107 -11.83 1.81 -6.84
C GLY A 107 -11.86 2.03 -8.36
N GLY A 108 -11.72 0.96 -9.15
CA GLY A 108 -11.85 1.00 -10.60
C GLY A 108 -13.27 1.41 -11.05
N TRP A 109 -14.30 0.81 -10.48
CA TRP A 109 -15.68 1.16 -10.75
C TRP A 109 -16.02 2.61 -10.39
N MET A 110 -15.54 3.09 -9.22
CA MET A 110 -15.69 4.50 -8.83
C MET A 110 -15.00 5.43 -9.85
N SER A 111 -13.83 5.05 -10.32
CA SER A 111 -13.06 5.78 -11.34
C SER A 111 -13.86 5.90 -12.65
N ASP A 112 -14.51 4.83 -13.10
CA ASP A 112 -15.34 4.83 -14.31
C ASP A 112 -16.57 5.72 -14.15
N LYS A 113 -17.18 5.76 -12.96
CA LYS A 113 -18.42 6.48 -12.70
C LYS A 113 -18.22 7.98 -12.44
N TRP A 114 -17.17 8.34 -11.69
CA TRP A 114 -16.98 9.71 -11.19
C TRP A 114 -15.72 10.39 -11.74
N GLY A 115 -14.94 9.68 -12.54
CA GLY A 115 -13.67 10.12 -13.09
C GLY A 115 -12.50 9.86 -12.14
N GLY A 116 -11.48 9.19 -12.68
CA GLY A 116 -10.35 8.69 -11.88
C GLY A 116 -9.59 9.77 -11.12
N ALA A 117 -9.36 10.92 -11.73
CA ALA A 117 -8.66 12.04 -11.07
C ALA A 117 -9.41 12.54 -9.82
N ARG A 118 -10.74 12.62 -9.89
CA ARG A 118 -11.56 13.06 -8.75
C ARG A 118 -11.57 12.00 -7.64
N VAL A 119 -11.73 10.74 -7.99
CA VAL A 119 -11.69 9.63 -7.02
C VAL A 119 -10.34 9.59 -6.33
N THR A 120 -9.25 9.62 -7.08
CA THR A 120 -7.89 9.60 -6.52
C THR A 120 -7.63 10.81 -5.63
N HIS A 121 -8.13 12.00 -5.97
CA HIS A 121 -7.99 13.20 -5.14
C HIS A 121 -8.66 13.02 -3.76
N TRP A 122 -9.93 12.62 -3.72
CA TRP A 122 -10.64 12.40 -2.47
C TRP A 122 -10.08 11.24 -1.66
N ASP A 123 -9.66 10.18 -2.34
CA ASP A 123 -9.00 9.04 -1.73
C ASP A 123 -7.67 9.43 -1.07
N THR A 124 -6.87 10.28 -1.73
CA THR A 124 -5.63 10.82 -1.14
C THR A 124 -5.90 11.62 0.13
N MET A 125 -6.94 12.45 0.14
CA MET A 125 -7.32 13.21 1.34
C MET A 125 -7.75 12.28 2.48
N ALA A 126 -8.54 11.25 2.16
CA ALA A 126 -8.92 10.23 3.13
C ALA A 126 -7.71 9.45 3.66
N MET A 127 -6.78 9.08 2.78
CA MET A 127 -5.54 8.39 3.15
C MET A 127 -4.69 9.21 4.11
N ILE A 128 -4.54 10.52 3.88
CA ILE A 128 -3.83 11.44 4.78
C ILE A 128 -4.51 11.48 6.15
N ALA A 129 -5.83 11.67 6.19
CA ALA A 129 -6.59 11.74 7.44
C ALA A 129 -6.46 10.44 8.26
N VAL A 130 -6.59 9.29 7.59
CA VAL A 130 -6.46 7.97 8.25
C VAL A 130 -5.03 7.74 8.73
N THR A 131 -4.01 8.13 7.96
CA THR A 131 -2.60 8.02 8.37
C THR A 131 -2.33 8.83 9.64
N ILE A 132 -2.87 10.06 9.72
CA ILE A 132 -2.78 10.88 10.94
C ILE A 132 -3.44 10.14 12.13
N GLY A 133 -4.63 9.57 11.92
CA GLY A 133 -5.31 8.78 12.95
C GLY A 133 -4.49 7.58 13.43
N VAL A 134 -3.92 6.80 12.51
CA VAL A 134 -3.01 5.68 12.82
C VAL A 134 -1.82 6.17 13.65
N SER A 135 -1.18 7.27 13.24
CA SER A 135 -0.03 7.85 13.95
C SER A 135 -0.37 8.28 15.38
N ILE A 136 -1.55 8.87 15.59
CA ILE A 136 -2.02 9.26 16.92
C ILE A 136 -2.15 8.03 17.85
N PHE A 137 -2.76 6.94 17.37
CA PHE A 137 -2.91 5.72 18.17
C PHE A 137 -1.59 5.01 18.41
N ILE A 138 -0.63 5.07 17.49
CA ILE A 138 0.74 4.59 17.72
C ILE A 138 1.41 5.37 18.85
N ILE A 139 1.27 6.71 18.85
CA ILE A 139 1.84 7.57 19.90
C ILE A 139 1.22 7.23 21.25
N PHE A 140 -0.10 7.09 21.31
CA PHE A 140 -0.80 6.72 22.57
C PHE A 140 -0.38 5.33 23.07
N ALA A 141 -0.30 4.35 22.18
CA ALA A 141 0.14 3.00 22.54
C ALA A 141 1.57 3.01 23.11
N ARG A 142 2.50 3.72 22.43
CA ARG A 142 3.90 3.80 22.88
C ARG A 142 4.11 4.60 24.17
N SER A 143 3.15 5.44 24.55
CA SER A 143 3.18 6.24 25.78
C SER A 143 2.42 5.58 26.93
N SER A 144 1.78 4.43 26.70
CA SER A 144 0.96 3.73 27.67
C SER A 144 1.68 2.52 28.27
N PRO A 145 1.46 2.22 29.56
CA PRO A 145 1.92 0.97 30.19
C PRO A 145 1.14 -0.26 29.67
N THR A 146 -0.04 -0.04 29.06
CA THR A 146 -0.94 -1.07 28.54
C THR A 146 -1.27 -0.76 27.07
N PRO A 147 -0.30 -0.93 26.14
CA PRO A 147 -0.48 -0.55 24.73
C PRO A 147 -1.58 -1.35 24.04
N GLU A 148 -1.86 -2.58 24.47
CA GLU A 148 -2.85 -3.49 23.89
C GLU A 148 -4.27 -2.89 23.86
N GLN A 149 -4.61 -1.99 24.78
CA GLN A 149 -5.92 -1.31 24.80
C GLN A 149 -6.15 -0.43 23.55
N TYR A 150 -5.09 0.04 22.91
CA TYR A 150 -5.15 0.87 21.70
C TYR A 150 -5.10 0.05 20.42
N PHE A 151 -4.94 -1.28 20.52
CA PHE A 151 -4.80 -2.14 19.34
C PHE A 151 -6.06 -2.17 18.47
N ALA A 152 -7.24 -2.29 19.07
CA ALA A 152 -8.49 -2.37 18.29
C ALA A 152 -8.73 -1.11 17.44
N PRO A 153 -8.69 0.13 17.97
CA PRO A 153 -8.84 1.33 17.16
C PRO A 153 -7.69 1.51 16.14
N PHE A 154 -6.45 1.16 16.51
CA PHE A 154 -5.33 1.12 15.56
C PHE A 154 -5.60 0.18 14.40
N LEU A 155 -6.03 -1.06 14.67
CA LEU A 155 -6.32 -2.06 13.63
C LEU A 155 -7.42 -1.57 12.67
N ILE A 156 -8.51 -1.01 13.21
CA ILE A 156 -9.61 -0.47 12.39
C ILE A 156 -9.09 0.63 11.45
N LEU A 157 -8.34 1.59 11.97
CA LEU A 157 -7.76 2.67 11.16
C LEU A 157 -6.75 2.14 10.15
N PHE A 158 -5.95 1.14 10.53
CA PHE A 158 -4.99 0.55 9.60
C PHE A 158 -5.67 -0.23 8.46
N LEU A 159 -6.79 -0.91 8.74
CA LEU A 159 -7.61 -1.53 7.70
C LEU A 159 -8.31 -0.49 6.81
N LEU A 160 -8.73 0.66 7.35
CA LEU A 160 -9.19 1.79 6.56
C LEU A 160 -8.06 2.35 5.67
N LEU A 161 -6.83 2.39 6.16
CA LEU A 161 -5.67 2.78 5.36
C LEU A 161 -5.45 1.82 4.19
N PHE A 162 -5.57 0.51 4.41
CA PHE A 162 -5.54 -0.48 3.32
C PHE A 162 -6.71 -0.31 2.35
N THR A 163 -7.88 0.06 2.84
CA THR A 163 -9.05 0.35 2.00
C THR A 163 -8.76 1.53 1.06
N THR A 164 -8.23 2.64 1.59
CA THR A 164 -7.88 3.80 0.76
C THR A 164 -6.77 3.46 -0.24
N THR A 165 -5.68 2.81 0.18
CA THR A 165 -4.62 2.41 -0.76
C THR A 165 -5.16 1.48 -1.86
N GLY A 166 -6.12 0.62 -1.55
CA GLY A 166 -6.76 -0.27 -2.52
C GLY A 166 -7.66 0.48 -3.51
N ILE A 167 -8.50 1.42 -3.03
CA ILE A 167 -9.33 2.28 -3.89
C ILE A 167 -8.47 3.12 -4.81
N GLY A 168 -7.46 3.80 -4.26
CA GLY A 168 -6.53 4.62 -5.02
C GLY A 168 -5.78 3.82 -6.07
N ASN A 169 -5.33 2.61 -5.74
CA ASN A 169 -4.69 1.72 -6.70
C ASN A 169 -5.64 1.33 -7.85
N GLY A 170 -6.86 0.91 -7.54
CA GLY A 170 -7.85 0.58 -8.56
C GLY A 170 -8.17 1.77 -9.46
N SER A 171 -8.32 2.96 -8.88
CA SER A 171 -8.59 4.21 -9.61
C SER A 171 -7.42 4.62 -10.51
N THR A 172 -6.20 4.66 -9.98
CA THR A 172 -5.00 5.06 -10.75
C THR A 172 -4.71 4.09 -11.88
N PHE A 173 -4.80 2.78 -11.62
CA PHE A 173 -4.60 1.77 -12.65
C PHE A 173 -5.61 1.92 -13.81
N ARG A 174 -6.87 2.21 -13.49
CA ARG A 174 -7.93 2.41 -14.47
C ARG A 174 -7.74 3.66 -15.33
N MET A 175 -7.07 4.70 -14.83
CA MET A 175 -6.80 5.93 -15.59
C MET A 175 -5.78 5.74 -16.72
N VAL A 176 -4.84 4.79 -16.60
CA VAL A 176 -3.75 4.65 -17.59
C VAL A 176 -4.27 4.42 -19.02
N PRO A 177 -5.16 3.44 -19.30
CA PRO A 177 -5.65 3.23 -20.65
C PRO A 177 -6.58 4.33 -21.18
N ILE A 178 -6.97 5.29 -20.30
CA ILE A 178 -7.79 6.45 -20.70
C ILE A 178 -6.88 7.64 -21.08
N ILE A 179 -5.74 7.79 -20.40
CA ILE A 179 -4.82 8.93 -20.57
C ILE A 179 -3.83 8.64 -21.72
N PHE A 180 -3.40 7.40 -21.87
CA PHE A 180 -2.38 7.00 -22.81
C PHE A 180 -2.98 6.22 -23.99
N GLU A 181 -2.38 6.39 -25.16
CA GLU A 181 -2.73 5.60 -26.34
C GLU A 181 -2.49 4.11 -26.07
N ARG A 182 -3.23 3.26 -26.79
CA ARG A 182 -3.22 1.81 -26.59
C ARG A 182 -1.82 1.20 -26.65
N GLU A 183 -0.96 1.74 -27.51
CA GLU A 183 0.43 1.30 -27.69
C GLU A 183 1.32 1.68 -26.49
N GLN A 184 1.06 2.84 -25.88
CA GLN A 184 1.82 3.37 -24.75
C GLN A 184 1.34 2.83 -23.40
N ALA A 185 0.08 2.41 -23.30
CA ALA A 185 -0.52 2.00 -22.02
C ALA A 185 0.23 0.82 -21.37
N GLY A 186 0.67 -0.17 -22.16
CA GLY A 186 1.45 -1.31 -21.68
C GLY A 186 2.80 -0.90 -21.08
N PRO A 187 3.67 -0.21 -21.83
CA PRO A 187 4.94 0.32 -21.31
C PRO A 187 4.78 1.22 -20.07
N VAL A 188 3.75 2.10 -20.05
CA VAL A 188 3.46 2.95 -18.88
C VAL A 188 3.08 2.11 -17.67
N LEU A 189 2.17 1.13 -17.81
CA LEU A 189 1.80 0.23 -16.71
C LEU A 189 3.00 -0.54 -16.18
N GLY A 190 3.85 -1.04 -17.05
CA GLY A 190 5.08 -1.72 -16.66
C GLY A 190 6.01 -0.81 -15.85
N TRP A 191 6.25 0.41 -16.33
CA TRP A 191 7.10 1.39 -15.68
C TRP A 191 6.55 1.81 -14.29
N ILE A 192 5.31 2.27 -14.23
CA ILE A 192 4.71 2.76 -12.96
C ILE A 192 4.64 1.65 -11.91
N SER A 193 4.38 0.39 -12.34
CA SER A 193 4.34 -0.75 -11.44
C SER A 193 5.73 -1.13 -10.92
N ALA A 194 6.75 -1.09 -11.77
CA ALA A 194 8.12 -1.34 -11.38
C ALA A 194 8.62 -0.32 -10.35
N ILE A 195 8.38 0.98 -10.61
CA ILE A 195 8.77 2.04 -9.66
C ILE A 195 7.99 1.95 -8.35
N ALA A 196 6.68 1.71 -8.41
CA ALA A 196 5.86 1.58 -7.22
C ALA A 196 6.25 0.36 -6.35
N ALA A 197 6.78 -0.70 -6.94
CA ALA A 197 7.26 -1.87 -6.20
C ALA A 197 8.42 -1.54 -5.23
N TYR A 198 9.19 -0.46 -5.47
CA TYR A 198 10.18 0.02 -4.49
C TYR A 198 9.57 0.44 -3.16
N GLY A 199 8.27 0.75 -3.10
CA GLY A 199 7.54 0.97 -1.86
C GLY A 199 7.63 -0.20 -0.88
N ALA A 200 7.74 -1.44 -1.39
CA ALA A 200 7.94 -2.64 -0.59
C ALA A 200 9.25 -2.61 0.22
N PHE A 201 10.25 -1.89 -0.27
CA PHE A 201 11.54 -1.73 0.40
C PHE A 201 11.60 -0.44 1.24
N LEU A 202 11.18 0.68 0.66
CA LEU A 202 11.35 1.99 1.28
C LEU A 202 10.48 2.16 2.53
N ILE A 203 9.23 1.70 2.51
CA ILE A 203 8.31 1.90 3.65
C ILE A 203 8.73 1.07 4.87
N PRO A 204 8.98 -0.25 4.77
CA PRO A 204 9.49 -1.01 5.91
C PRO A 204 10.84 -0.52 6.45
N ALA A 205 11.69 0.08 5.61
CA ALA A 205 13.00 0.60 6.02
C ALA A 205 12.92 1.88 6.87
N ILE A 206 11.76 2.55 6.89
CA ILE A 206 11.51 3.76 7.69
C ILE A 206 10.97 3.42 9.09
N PHE A 207 10.42 2.22 9.28
CA PHE A 207 9.89 1.72 10.57
C PHE A 207 10.96 0.96 11.37
#